data_2485dfc80e41813d783effadff3fdfa6
#
_entry.id   2485dfc80e41813d783effadff3fdfa6
#
_cell.length_a   1.000
_cell.length_b   1.000
_cell.length_c   1.000
_cell.angle_alpha   90.00
_cell.angle_beta   90.00
_cell.angle_gamma   90.00
#
_symmetry.space_group_name_H-M   'P 1'
#
loop_
_entity.id
_entity.type
_entity.pdbx_description
1 polymer ?
#
loop_
_entity_poly.entity_id
_entity_poly.type
_entity_poly.pdbx_seq_one_letter_code
_entity_poly.pdbx_strand_id
1 'polypeptide(L)'
;MEKGEKTLVKRAMRGNPKAFGTLVEREQEYLYRMAFLYVRQEQDALDVVQESILKAYKSLKTLREPEYFRTWLTKIVINTAQDTLRARQRTAPPEEELDLPAPEGLPPEERMDLHGAIARLPEKYQDVIKLKYFDGYTIREISEATGMPQGTVSVYLRRAVKELQTLLKEEPVCKKK
;
A
#
# COMPACT_ATOMS: atom_id res chain seq x y z
N MET A 1 -15.02 11.00 -5.35
CA MET A 1 -14.73 12.13 -4.42
C MET A 1 -15.93 13.07 -4.37
N GLU A 2 -16.43 13.33 -3.18
CA GLU A 2 -17.57 14.22 -2.97
C GLU A 2 -17.21 15.70 -3.23
N LYS A 3 -18.20 16.51 -3.60
CA LYS A 3 -18.00 17.95 -3.92
C LYS A 3 -17.37 18.73 -2.76
N GLY A 4 -17.70 18.36 -1.52
CA GLY A 4 -17.14 18.95 -0.30
C GLY A 4 -15.67 18.60 -0.08
N GLU A 5 -15.27 17.38 -0.37
CA GLU A 5 -13.89 16.91 -0.24
C GLU A 5 -12.95 17.59 -1.24
N LYS A 6 -13.39 17.73 -2.50
CA LYS A 6 -12.64 18.49 -3.53
C LYS A 6 -12.36 19.93 -3.10
N THR A 7 -13.32 20.57 -2.46
CA THR A 7 -13.16 21.93 -1.94
C THR A 7 -12.15 21.97 -0.79
N LEU A 8 -12.17 20.96 0.09
CA LEU A 8 -11.23 20.83 1.20
C LEU A 8 -9.80 20.65 0.69
N VAL A 9 -9.60 19.78 -0.30
CA VAL A 9 -8.29 19.58 -0.94
C VAL A 9 -7.77 20.88 -1.55
N LYS A 10 -8.60 21.62 -2.30
CA LYS A 10 -8.21 22.91 -2.86
C LYS A 10 -7.79 23.94 -1.81
N ARG A 11 -8.45 23.95 -0.65
CA ARG A 11 -8.07 24.83 0.47
C ARG A 11 -6.73 24.42 1.06
N ALA A 12 -6.49 23.12 1.24
CA ALA A 12 -5.22 22.61 1.72
C ALA A 12 -4.07 22.96 0.76
N MET A 13 -4.26 22.76 -0.57
CA MET A 13 -3.28 23.13 -1.61
C MET A 13 -2.92 24.63 -1.60
N ARG A 14 -3.83 25.48 -1.14
CA ARG A 14 -3.59 26.93 -0.96
C ARG A 14 -2.90 27.27 0.37
N GLY A 15 -2.43 26.25 1.11
CA GLY A 15 -1.68 26.42 2.33
C GLY A 15 -2.55 26.53 3.59
N ASN A 16 -3.81 26.09 3.58
CA ASN A 16 -4.65 26.08 4.78
C ASN A 16 -4.35 24.83 5.61
N PRO A 17 -3.67 24.96 6.79
CA PRO A 17 -3.26 23.81 7.59
C PRO A 17 -4.45 23.07 8.23
N LYS A 18 -5.51 23.78 8.58
CA LYS A 18 -6.73 23.15 9.14
C LYS A 18 -7.42 22.26 8.11
N ALA A 19 -7.46 22.70 6.84
CA ALA A 19 -8.02 21.89 5.76
C ALA A 19 -7.18 20.62 5.53
N PHE A 20 -5.87 20.72 5.59
CA PHE A 20 -4.99 19.54 5.49
C PHE A 20 -5.19 18.60 6.68
N GLY A 21 -5.23 19.11 7.92
CA GLY A 21 -5.50 18.30 9.11
C GLY A 21 -6.79 17.50 8.99
N THR A 22 -7.88 18.15 8.56
CA THR A 22 -9.18 17.45 8.34
C THR A 22 -9.09 16.37 7.27
N LEU A 23 -8.30 16.56 6.21
CA LEU A 23 -8.07 15.52 5.18
C LEU A 23 -7.31 14.34 5.74
N VAL A 24 -6.26 14.60 6.52
CA VAL A 24 -5.46 13.56 7.19
C VAL A 24 -6.31 12.75 8.16
N GLU A 25 -7.12 13.40 9.00
CA GLU A 25 -8.03 12.73 9.93
C GLU A 25 -8.99 11.77 9.21
N ARG A 26 -9.52 12.15 8.05
CA ARG A 26 -10.41 11.31 7.25
C ARG A 26 -9.72 10.11 6.62
N GLU A 27 -8.46 10.25 6.26
CA GLU A 27 -7.67 9.20 5.60
C GLU A 27 -6.83 8.38 6.58
N GLN A 28 -6.81 8.71 7.87
CA GLN A 28 -5.90 8.11 8.86
C GLN A 28 -5.98 6.59 8.92
N GLU A 29 -7.18 6.04 8.98
CA GLU A 29 -7.40 4.58 9.00
C GLU A 29 -6.92 3.92 7.71
N TYR A 30 -7.20 4.55 6.57
CA TYR A 30 -6.73 4.08 5.28
C TYR A 30 -5.20 4.11 5.17
N LEU A 31 -4.56 5.20 5.59
CA LEU A 31 -3.10 5.34 5.57
C LEU A 31 -2.42 4.28 6.46
N TYR A 32 -3.00 4.03 7.65
CA TYR A 32 -2.50 2.99 8.55
C TYR A 32 -2.61 1.61 7.91
N ARG A 33 -3.76 1.24 7.36
CA ARG A 33 -3.93 -0.06 6.67
C ARG A 33 -2.95 -0.21 5.52
N MET A 34 -2.75 0.84 4.72
CA MET A 34 -1.77 0.83 3.63
C MET A 34 -0.35 0.64 4.15
N ALA A 35 0.08 1.42 5.12
CA ALA A 35 1.40 1.29 5.72
C ALA A 35 1.61 -0.12 6.28
N PHE A 36 0.65 -0.61 7.07
CA PHE A 36 0.70 -1.92 7.68
C PHE A 36 0.75 -3.07 6.65
N LEU A 37 0.07 -2.95 5.51
CA LEU A 37 0.11 -3.91 4.41
C LEU A 37 1.54 -4.09 3.85
N TYR A 38 2.39 -3.07 3.98
CA TYR A 38 3.78 -3.11 3.53
C TYR A 38 4.75 -3.55 4.62
N VAL A 39 4.72 -2.87 5.78
CA VAL A 39 5.76 -3.05 6.81
C VAL A 39 5.42 -4.14 7.81
N ARG A 40 4.13 -4.51 7.97
CA ARG A 40 3.63 -5.63 8.76
C ARG A 40 3.97 -5.61 10.26
N GLN A 41 4.42 -4.48 10.73
CA GLN A 41 4.70 -4.23 12.13
C GLN A 41 4.00 -2.94 12.54
N GLU A 42 3.29 -2.96 13.66
CA GLU A 42 2.44 -1.86 14.10
C GLU A 42 3.23 -0.56 14.28
N GLN A 43 4.37 -0.65 14.97
CA GLN A 43 5.22 0.51 15.24
C GLN A 43 5.74 1.11 13.92
N ASP A 44 6.26 0.28 13.02
CA ASP A 44 6.74 0.73 11.71
C ASP A 44 5.61 1.35 10.88
N ALA A 45 4.39 0.80 10.96
CA ALA A 45 3.24 1.35 10.26
C ALA A 45 2.85 2.74 10.76
N LEU A 46 2.88 2.94 12.07
CA LEU A 46 2.63 4.25 12.68
C LEU A 46 3.71 5.26 12.27
N ASP A 47 4.98 4.86 12.28
CA ASP A 47 6.10 5.71 11.86
C ASP A 47 6.00 6.07 10.37
N VAL A 48 5.67 5.11 9.51
CA VAL A 48 5.43 5.34 8.06
C VAL A 48 4.27 6.31 7.85
N VAL A 49 3.18 6.19 8.59
CA VAL A 49 2.04 7.13 8.49
C VAL A 49 2.47 8.54 8.88
N GLN A 50 3.14 8.70 10.02
CA GLN A 50 3.60 10.01 10.49
C GLN A 50 4.56 10.67 9.50
N GLU A 51 5.57 9.94 9.03
CA GLU A 51 6.52 10.41 8.04
C GLU A 51 5.85 10.76 6.70
N SER A 52 4.88 9.95 6.28
CA SER A 52 4.10 10.19 5.05
C SER A 52 3.26 11.45 5.14
N ILE A 53 2.64 11.72 6.29
CA ILE A 53 1.87 12.95 6.54
C ILE A 53 2.80 14.17 6.44
N LEU A 54 4.00 14.11 7.04
CA LEU A 54 4.98 15.19 6.96
C LEU A 54 5.46 15.44 5.52
N LYS A 55 5.77 14.37 4.78
CA LYS A 55 6.14 14.43 3.36
C LYS A 55 4.99 15.01 2.52
N ALA A 56 3.77 14.56 2.76
CA ALA A 56 2.58 15.06 2.08
C ALA A 56 2.36 16.56 2.35
N TYR A 57 2.47 17.00 3.59
CA TYR A 57 2.34 18.43 3.92
C TYR A 57 3.36 19.30 3.18
N LYS A 58 4.63 18.89 3.19
CA LYS A 58 5.72 19.60 2.51
C LYS A 58 5.56 19.63 0.99
N SER A 59 5.04 18.54 0.40
CA SER A 59 4.92 18.37 -1.05
C SER A 59 3.51 18.61 -1.61
N LEU A 60 2.56 19.11 -0.81
CA LEU A 60 1.16 19.27 -1.20
C LEU A 60 0.98 20.14 -2.47
N LYS A 61 1.90 21.09 -2.68
CA LYS A 61 1.92 21.94 -3.90
C LYS A 61 2.22 21.15 -5.19
N THR A 62 2.74 19.92 -5.08
CA THR A 62 3.02 19.06 -6.24
C THR A 62 1.77 18.33 -6.73
N LEU A 63 0.71 18.29 -5.93
CA LEU A 63 -0.58 17.76 -6.34
C LEU A 63 -1.17 18.68 -7.41
N ARG A 64 -1.39 18.16 -8.63
CA ARG A 64 -1.91 18.94 -9.76
C ARG A 64 -3.41 19.06 -9.71
N GLU A 65 -4.10 17.95 -9.49
CA GLU A 65 -5.55 17.85 -9.53
C GLU A 65 -6.09 17.34 -8.18
N PRO A 66 -7.04 18.03 -7.55
CA PRO A 66 -7.60 17.65 -6.25
C PRO A 66 -8.19 16.24 -6.23
N GLU A 67 -8.71 15.76 -7.35
CA GLU A 67 -9.31 14.44 -7.51
C GLU A 67 -8.33 13.30 -7.25
N TYR A 68 -7.04 13.53 -7.46
CA TYR A 68 -5.98 12.53 -7.26
C TYR A 68 -5.33 12.62 -5.88
N PHE A 69 -5.91 13.37 -4.93
CA PHE A 69 -5.34 13.55 -3.59
C PHE A 69 -5.05 12.21 -2.92
N ARG A 70 -6.02 11.30 -2.88
CA ARG A 70 -5.86 9.98 -2.25
C ARG A 70 -4.78 9.15 -2.95
N THR A 71 -4.84 9.05 -4.28
CA THR A 71 -3.83 8.31 -5.07
C THR A 71 -2.42 8.88 -4.90
N TRP A 72 -2.31 10.21 -4.86
CA TRP A 72 -1.05 10.92 -4.61
C TRP A 72 -0.53 10.66 -3.20
N LEU A 73 -1.40 10.68 -2.20
CA LEU A 73 -1.06 10.38 -0.81
C LEU A 73 -0.65 8.92 -0.65
N THR A 74 -1.36 7.98 -1.27
CA THR A 74 -1.02 6.57 -1.32
C THR A 74 0.39 6.34 -1.88
N LYS A 75 0.76 7.03 -2.95
CA LYS A 75 2.12 6.97 -3.50
C LYS A 75 3.19 7.37 -2.47
N ILE A 76 2.93 8.40 -1.67
CA ILE A 76 3.84 8.84 -0.61
C ILE A 76 3.98 7.75 0.45
N VAL A 77 2.87 7.13 0.87
CA VAL A 77 2.89 6.03 1.86
C VAL A 77 3.66 4.83 1.34
N ILE A 78 3.40 4.38 0.11
CA ILE A 78 4.11 3.26 -0.51
C ILE A 78 5.61 3.51 -0.54
N ASN A 79 6.03 4.68 -1.03
CA ASN A 79 7.44 5.02 -1.11
C ASN A 79 8.09 5.06 0.28
N THR A 80 7.41 5.65 1.28
CA THR A 80 7.92 5.72 2.65
C THR A 80 8.04 4.32 3.26
N ALA A 81 7.04 3.46 3.08
CA ALA A 81 7.06 2.08 3.55
C ALA A 81 8.21 1.27 2.92
N GLN A 82 8.41 1.40 1.61
CA GLN A 82 9.51 0.75 0.90
C GLN A 82 10.88 1.24 1.40
N ASP A 83 11.03 2.55 1.64
CA ASP A 83 12.27 3.11 2.21
C ASP A 83 12.54 2.56 3.60
N THR A 84 11.50 2.43 4.46
CA THR A 84 11.58 1.81 5.79
C THR A 84 12.04 0.36 5.70
N LEU A 85 11.45 -0.44 4.80
CA LEU A 85 11.83 -1.84 4.59
C LEU A 85 13.29 -1.97 4.12
N ARG A 86 13.71 -1.12 3.18
CA ARG A 86 15.10 -1.11 2.70
C ARG A 86 16.09 -0.71 3.79
N ALA A 87 15.74 0.24 4.64
CA ALA A 87 16.56 0.63 5.80
C ALA A 87 16.67 -0.53 6.79
N ARG A 88 15.57 -1.22 7.07
CA ARG A 88 15.54 -2.38 7.97
C ARG A 88 16.39 -3.54 7.45
N GLN A 89 16.31 -3.87 6.17
CA GLN A 89 17.13 -4.92 5.55
C GLN A 89 18.64 -4.65 5.63
N ARG A 90 19.06 -3.38 5.73
CA ARG A 90 20.47 -3.01 5.88
C ARG A 90 20.95 -3.14 7.34
N THR A 91 20.05 -3.12 8.31
CA THR A 91 20.38 -3.09 9.74
C THR A 91 20.03 -4.37 10.49
N ALA A 92 19.21 -5.24 9.90
CA ALA A 92 18.78 -6.50 10.54
C ALA A 92 19.74 -7.64 10.26
N PRO A 93 20.02 -8.50 11.26
CA PRO A 93 20.50 -9.85 11.02
C PRO A 93 19.45 -10.64 10.22
N PRO A 94 19.84 -11.66 9.42
CA PRO A 94 18.87 -12.45 8.68
C PRO A 94 17.97 -13.22 9.66
N GLU A 95 16.69 -13.23 9.35
CA GLU A 95 15.60 -14.03 9.93
C GLU A 95 14.88 -13.51 11.17
N GLU A 96 13.73 -12.90 10.88
CA GLU A 96 12.50 -13.10 11.64
C GLU A 96 11.32 -13.05 10.65
N GLU A 97 10.69 -14.21 10.43
CA GLU A 97 9.40 -14.31 9.72
C GLU A 97 8.33 -13.56 10.53
N LEU A 98 7.77 -12.51 9.94
CA LEU A 98 6.74 -11.68 10.57
C LEU A 98 5.35 -12.18 10.19
N ASP A 99 4.58 -12.49 11.22
CA ASP A 99 3.16 -12.86 11.14
C ASP A 99 2.32 -11.72 10.52
N LEU A 100 1.46 -12.08 9.57
CA LEU A 100 0.64 -11.15 8.80
C LEU A 100 -0.81 -11.16 9.27
N PRO A 101 -1.47 -9.98 9.38
CA PRO A 101 -2.92 -9.96 9.39
C PRO A 101 -3.45 -10.20 7.98
N ALA A 102 -4.39 -11.07 7.95
CA ALA A 102 -4.97 -11.62 6.76
C ALA A 102 -6.23 -10.87 6.30
N PRO A 103 -6.59 -10.89 5.00
CA PRO A 103 -7.86 -10.40 4.50
C PRO A 103 -9.03 -11.09 5.21
N GLU A 104 -10.05 -10.31 5.56
CA GLU A 104 -11.30 -10.85 6.11
C GLU A 104 -11.96 -11.80 5.09
N GLY A 105 -12.38 -12.98 5.55
CA GLY A 105 -13.15 -13.93 4.74
C GLY A 105 -12.51 -15.29 4.44
N LEU A 106 -11.21 -15.47 4.67
CA LEU A 106 -10.53 -16.77 4.51
C LEU A 106 -10.23 -17.41 5.88
N PRO A 107 -10.17 -18.75 6.00
CA PRO A 107 -9.67 -19.43 7.19
C PRO A 107 -8.23 -18.99 7.54
N PRO A 108 -7.83 -18.93 8.83
CA PRO A 108 -6.52 -18.43 9.25
C PRO A 108 -5.33 -19.11 8.55
N GLU A 109 -5.43 -20.43 8.32
CA GLU A 109 -4.37 -21.23 7.67
C GLU A 109 -4.20 -20.84 6.19
N GLU A 110 -5.33 -20.67 5.43
CA GLU A 110 -5.28 -20.23 4.03
C GLU A 110 -4.84 -18.77 3.87
N ARG A 111 -5.01 -17.98 4.91
CA ARG A 111 -4.62 -16.57 4.94
C ARG A 111 -3.10 -16.41 5.08
N MET A 112 -2.46 -17.20 5.90
CA MET A 112 -0.99 -17.22 6.03
C MET A 112 -0.34 -17.60 4.71
N ASP A 113 -0.89 -18.60 4.02
CA ASP A 113 -0.36 -19.09 2.74
C ASP A 113 -0.39 -18.00 1.66
N LEU A 114 -1.51 -17.25 1.52
CA LEU A 114 -1.64 -16.21 0.52
C LEU A 114 -0.67 -15.04 0.76
N HIS A 115 -0.52 -14.61 2.00
CA HIS A 115 0.36 -13.50 2.32
C HIS A 115 1.84 -13.91 2.20
N GLY A 116 2.19 -15.11 2.64
CA GLY A 116 3.50 -15.68 2.41
C GLY A 116 3.83 -15.76 0.92
N ALA A 117 2.87 -16.22 0.11
CA ALA A 117 3.02 -16.26 -1.34
C ALA A 117 3.18 -14.86 -1.96
N ILE A 118 2.41 -13.87 -1.51
CA ILE A 118 2.56 -12.47 -1.98
C ILE A 118 3.94 -11.93 -1.60
N ALA A 119 4.45 -12.21 -0.42
CA ALA A 119 5.76 -11.74 0.03
C ALA A 119 6.92 -12.30 -0.82
N ARG A 120 6.74 -13.47 -1.44
CA ARG A 120 7.72 -14.11 -2.33
C ARG A 120 7.72 -13.55 -3.75
N LEU A 121 6.69 -12.77 -4.13
CA LEU A 121 6.64 -12.11 -5.42
C LEU A 121 7.69 -10.98 -5.50
N PRO A 122 8.18 -10.64 -6.71
CA PRO A 122 8.93 -9.40 -6.93
C PRO A 122 8.17 -8.17 -6.43
N GLU A 123 8.86 -7.21 -5.83
CA GLU A 123 8.29 -5.99 -5.20
C GLU A 123 7.20 -5.32 -6.06
N LYS A 124 7.50 -5.11 -7.36
CA LYS A 124 6.56 -4.49 -8.31
C LYS A 124 5.28 -5.32 -8.55
N TYR A 125 5.36 -6.65 -8.39
CA TYR A 125 4.19 -7.52 -8.49
C TYR A 125 3.38 -7.46 -7.19
N GLN A 126 4.07 -7.39 -6.05
CA GLN A 126 3.40 -7.17 -4.77
C GLN A 126 2.58 -5.88 -4.78
N ASP A 127 3.17 -4.76 -5.27
CA ASP A 127 2.50 -3.46 -5.32
C ASP A 127 1.20 -3.52 -6.13
N VAL A 128 1.24 -4.07 -7.34
CA VAL A 128 0.04 -4.13 -8.18
C VAL A 128 -1.03 -5.07 -7.61
N ILE A 129 -0.64 -6.18 -6.95
CA ILE A 129 -1.57 -7.10 -6.29
C ILE A 129 -2.21 -6.41 -5.08
N LYS A 130 -1.41 -5.79 -4.22
CA LYS A 130 -1.90 -5.09 -3.01
C LYS A 130 -2.90 -4.01 -3.39
N LEU A 131 -2.55 -3.11 -4.31
CA LEU A 131 -3.42 -2.03 -4.75
C LEU A 131 -4.68 -2.52 -5.46
N LYS A 132 -4.58 -3.59 -6.26
CA LYS A 132 -5.74 -4.11 -6.99
C LYS A 132 -6.74 -4.83 -6.11
N TYR A 133 -6.26 -5.77 -5.28
CA TYR A 133 -7.13 -6.72 -4.60
C TYR A 133 -7.43 -6.35 -3.15
N PHE A 134 -6.58 -5.59 -2.48
CA PHE A 134 -6.83 -5.14 -1.11
C PHE A 134 -7.45 -3.74 -1.05
N ASP A 135 -7.10 -2.85 -2.00
CA ASP A 135 -7.59 -1.47 -2.04
C ASP A 135 -8.59 -1.20 -3.18
N GLY A 136 -8.82 -2.19 -4.05
CA GLY A 136 -9.80 -2.08 -5.13
C GLY A 136 -9.44 -1.07 -6.23
N TYR A 137 -8.16 -0.68 -6.35
CA TYR A 137 -7.73 0.32 -7.33
C TYR A 137 -7.95 -0.16 -8.76
N THR A 138 -8.34 0.76 -9.63
CA THR A 138 -8.34 0.57 -11.07
C THR A 138 -6.91 0.56 -11.62
N ILE A 139 -6.70 0.00 -12.81
CA ILE A 139 -5.40 0.02 -13.50
C ILE A 139 -4.84 1.44 -13.64
N ARG A 140 -5.71 2.42 -13.87
CA ARG A 140 -5.34 3.82 -13.98
C ARG A 140 -4.81 4.37 -12.64
N GLU A 141 -5.52 4.12 -11.55
CA GLU A 141 -5.10 4.57 -10.22
C GLU A 141 -3.81 3.89 -9.76
N ILE A 142 -3.64 2.59 -10.07
CA ILE A 142 -2.36 1.88 -9.82
C ILE A 142 -1.24 2.51 -10.64
N SER A 143 -1.47 2.84 -11.90
CA SER A 143 -0.50 3.54 -12.76
C SER A 143 -0.07 4.88 -12.16
N GLU A 144 -1.02 5.66 -11.67
CA GLU A 144 -0.78 6.95 -11.03
C GLU A 144 -0.04 6.79 -9.69
N ALA A 145 -0.45 5.82 -8.85
CA ALA A 145 0.14 5.56 -7.55
C ALA A 145 1.58 5.03 -7.65
N THR A 146 1.85 4.15 -8.60
CA THR A 146 3.16 3.50 -8.76
C THR A 146 4.09 4.23 -9.74
N GLY A 147 3.54 5.08 -10.60
CA GLY A 147 4.27 5.72 -11.71
C GLY A 147 4.54 4.79 -12.89
N MET A 148 4.00 3.57 -12.89
CA MET A 148 4.14 2.62 -13.99
C MET A 148 3.12 2.90 -15.10
N PRO A 149 3.46 2.73 -16.40
CA PRO A 149 2.47 2.80 -17.48
C PRO A 149 1.34 1.78 -17.31
N GLN A 150 0.11 2.12 -17.68
CA GLN A 150 -1.07 1.25 -17.53
C GLN A 150 -0.88 -0.13 -18.20
N GLY A 151 -0.24 -0.16 -19.38
CA GLY A 151 0.11 -1.41 -20.05
C GLY A 151 1.03 -2.30 -19.19
N THR A 152 2.02 -1.69 -18.51
CA THR A 152 2.92 -2.39 -17.61
C THR A 152 2.16 -2.93 -16.39
N VAL A 153 1.28 -2.12 -15.78
CA VAL A 153 0.41 -2.55 -14.66
C VAL A 153 -0.42 -3.77 -15.06
N SER A 154 -1.05 -3.74 -16.25
CA SER A 154 -1.86 -4.85 -16.74
C SER A 154 -1.05 -6.13 -16.92
N VAL A 155 0.16 -6.02 -17.47
CA VAL A 155 1.08 -7.15 -17.65
C VAL A 155 1.53 -7.70 -16.29
N TYR A 156 1.88 -6.83 -15.36
CA TYR A 156 2.35 -7.22 -14.03
C TYR A 156 1.23 -7.89 -13.22
N LEU A 157 0.01 -7.36 -13.25
CA LEU A 157 -1.14 -8.02 -12.61
C LEU A 157 -1.33 -9.44 -13.12
N ARG A 158 -1.34 -9.63 -14.45
CA ARG A 158 -1.50 -10.97 -15.04
C ARG A 158 -0.38 -11.92 -14.66
N ARG A 159 0.88 -11.46 -14.68
CA ARG A 159 2.04 -12.27 -14.30
C ARG A 159 2.03 -12.59 -12.82
N ALA A 160 1.76 -11.61 -11.96
CA ALA A 160 1.70 -11.77 -10.51
C ALA A 160 0.63 -12.78 -10.10
N VAL A 161 -0.59 -12.71 -10.69
CA VAL A 161 -1.64 -13.71 -10.42
C VAL A 161 -1.20 -15.10 -10.85
N LYS A 162 -0.56 -15.25 -12.01
CA LYS A 162 -0.06 -16.55 -12.48
C LYS A 162 1.01 -17.11 -11.52
N GLU A 163 1.93 -16.29 -11.08
CA GLU A 163 3.00 -16.67 -10.15
C GLU A 163 2.45 -17.05 -8.77
N LEU A 164 1.48 -16.27 -8.25
CA LEU A 164 0.76 -16.62 -7.02
C LEU A 164 0.06 -17.98 -7.13
N GLN A 165 -0.60 -18.26 -8.26
CA GLN A 165 -1.25 -19.55 -8.47
C GLN A 165 -0.24 -20.71 -8.46
N THR A 166 0.98 -20.48 -8.93
CA THR A 166 2.05 -21.49 -8.90
C THR A 166 2.54 -21.68 -7.46
N LEU A 167 2.86 -20.60 -6.75
CA LEU A 167 3.32 -20.65 -5.36
C LEU A 167 2.32 -21.35 -4.43
N LEU A 168 1.03 -21.01 -4.56
CA LEU A 168 -0.04 -21.62 -3.75
C LEU A 168 -0.32 -23.10 -4.08
N LYS A 169 0.09 -23.58 -5.27
CA LYS A 169 -0.02 -25.01 -5.63
C LYS A 169 1.19 -25.82 -5.21
N GLU A 170 2.35 -25.19 -5.13
CA GLU A 170 3.61 -25.84 -4.75
C GLU A 170 3.75 -26.04 -3.23
N GLU A 171 3.00 -25.32 -2.41
CA GLU A 171 2.90 -25.60 -0.97
C GLU A 171 1.91 -26.75 -0.74
N PRO A 172 2.40 -27.96 -0.36
CA PRO A 172 1.50 -29.05 -0.02
C PRO A 172 0.75 -28.67 1.25
N VAL A 173 -0.58 -28.57 1.15
CA VAL A 173 -1.47 -28.58 2.32
C VAL A 173 -0.94 -29.67 3.26
N CYS A 174 -0.38 -29.26 4.38
CA CYS A 174 0.11 -30.18 5.39
C CYS A 174 -1.09 -31.02 5.87
N LYS A 175 -1.31 -32.18 5.22
CA LYS A 175 -2.31 -33.16 5.68
C LYS A 175 -1.82 -33.66 7.02
N LYS A 176 -2.31 -33.04 8.10
CA LYS A 176 -2.22 -33.68 9.42
C LYS A 176 -3.03 -34.98 9.36
N LYS A 177 -2.30 -36.10 9.52
CA LYS A 177 -2.86 -37.37 9.96
C LYS A 177 -3.39 -37.25 11.37
#